data_334c08d7ca65f44d27c36f13117023ee
#
_entry.id   334c08d7ca65f44d27c36f13117023ee
#
_cell.length_a   1.000
_cell.length_b   1.000
_cell.length_c   1.000
_cell.angle_alpha   90.00
_cell.angle_beta   90.00
_cell.angle_gamma   90.00
#
_symmetry.space_group_name_H-M   'P 1'
#
loop_
_entity.id
_entity.type
_entity.pdbx_description
1 polymer ?
#
loop_
_entity_poly.entity_id
_entity_poly.type
_entity_poly.pdbx_seq_one_letter_code
_entity_poly.pdbx_strand_id
1 'polypeptide(L)'
;MDVDLQLFKNIMAESRHNSDLLDSFSPNQFLSKEKIIKLIRDQLILRTDSEIVIFGGWYGSILIPAFKQITAIDIDPKVISKAKYKIFKDYNVDFISKDVFDWAPDSSRIKNTDLIINTSCEHMPSMKKLELDTNAYFAFTSNNMYDIEGHINCVS
;
A
#
# COMPACT_ATOMS: atom_id res chain seq x y z
N MET A 1 -0.32 20.22 -1.40
CA MET A 1 -1.14 19.06 -1.85
C MET A 1 -2.58 19.56 -1.94
N ASP A 2 -3.19 19.46 -3.10
CA ASP A 2 -4.60 19.76 -3.24
C ASP A 2 -5.43 18.73 -2.49
N VAL A 3 -6.44 19.19 -1.77
CA VAL A 3 -7.34 18.32 -1.03
C VAL A 3 -8.34 17.71 -2.00
N ASP A 4 -8.33 16.39 -2.13
CA ASP A 4 -9.35 15.67 -2.88
C ASP A 4 -10.63 15.55 -2.03
N LEU A 5 -11.56 16.46 -2.26
CA LEU A 5 -12.82 16.53 -1.53
C LEU A 5 -13.72 15.30 -1.80
N GLN A 6 -13.62 14.69 -2.98
CA GLN A 6 -14.40 13.50 -3.27
C GLN A 6 -13.85 12.30 -2.49
N LEU A 7 -12.54 12.12 -2.45
CA LEU A 7 -11.90 11.11 -1.61
C LEU A 7 -12.26 11.29 -0.14
N PHE A 8 -12.19 12.52 0.37
CA PHE A 8 -12.56 12.84 1.75
C PHE A 8 -14.01 12.43 2.05
N LYS A 9 -14.97 12.75 1.18
CA LYS A 9 -16.37 12.32 1.32
C LYS A 9 -16.51 10.80 1.33
N ASN A 10 -15.81 10.10 0.46
CA ASN A 10 -15.85 8.65 0.39
C ASN A 10 -15.34 8.02 1.69
N ILE A 11 -14.21 8.52 2.22
CA ILE A 11 -13.64 8.07 3.50
C ILE A 11 -14.61 8.32 4.65
N MET A 12 -15.19 9.51 4.75
CA MET A 12 -16.13 9.85 5.80
C MET A 12 -17.40 9.01 5.76
N ALA A 13 -17.92 8.69 4.57
CA ALA A 13 -19.09 7.83 4.41
C ALA A 13 -18.83 6.41 4.90
N GLU A 14 -17.71 5.81 4.52
CA GLU A 14 -17.35 4.45 4.91
C GLU A 14 -16.90 4.33 6.37
N SER A 15 -16.25 5.34 6.92
CA SER A 15 -15.71 5.33 8.29
C SER A 15 -16.79 5.22 9.38
N ARG A 16 -18.01 5.60 9.07
CA ARG A 16 -19.15 5.48 10.02
C ARG A 16 -19.42 4.05 10.48
N HIS A 17 -19.01 3.06 9.70
CA HIS A 17 -19.26 1.63 9.93
C HIS A 17 -17.98 0.78 9.91
N ASN A 18 -16.80 1.42 9.91
CA ASN A 18 -15.54 0.73 9.75
C ASN A 18 -14.42 1.42 10.54
N SER A 19 -14.18 0.94 11.77
CA SER A 19 -13.12 1.45 12.65
C SER A 19 -11.72 1.23 12.08
N ASP A 20 -11.49 0.14 11.34
CA ASP A 20 -10.19 -0.18 10.74
C ASP A 20 -9.82 0.84 9.65
N LEU A 21 -10.84 1.34 8.93
CA LEU A 21 -10.63 2.42 7.97
C LEU A 21 -10.19 3.70 8.68
N LEU A 22 -10.82 4.05 9.81
CA LEU A 22 -10.39 5.20 10.61
C LEU A 22 -8.96 5.04 11.10
N ASP A 23 -8.59 3.84 11.58
CA ASP A 23 -7.23 3.56 12.03
C ASP A 23 -6.21 3.70 10.89
N SER A 24 -6.57 3.31 9.67
CA SER A 24 -5.69 3.48 8.50
C SER A 24 -5.34 4.94 8.20
N PHE A 25 -6.14 5.88 8.67
CA PHE A 25 -5.92 7.32 8.60
C PHE A 25 -5.54 7.96 9.95
N SER A 26 -5.21 7.15 10.95
CA SER A 26 -4.72 7.66 12.24
C SER A 26 -3.44 8.49 12.06
N PRO A 27 -3.14 9.42 12.98
CA PRO A 27 -1.95 10.26 12.88
C PRO A 27 -0.65 9.48 12.73
N ASN A 28 -0.51 8.36 13.41
CA ASN A 28 0.68 7.51 13.32
C ASN A 28 0.82 6.85 11.95
N GLN A 29 -0.27 6.31 11.42
CA GLN A 29 -0.32 5.70 10.08
C GLN A 29 -0.04 6.76 9.01
N PHE A 30 -0.64 7.94 9.14
CA PHE A 30 -0.44 9.04 8.22
C PHE A 30 1.02 9.50 8.20
N LEU A 31 1.62 9.78 9.36
CA LEU A 31 3.01 10.24 9.48
C LEU A 31 4.01 9.21 8.97
N SER A 32 3.78 7.92 9.22
CA SER A 32 4.63 6.85 8.73
C SER A 32 4.66 6.82 7.20
N LYS A 33 3.49 6.88 6.57
CA LYS A 33 3.37 6.87 5.10
C LYS A 33 3.85 8.17 4.46
N GLU A 34 3.64 9.31 5.10
CA GLU A 34 4.17 10.60 4.64
C GLU A 34 5.71 10.58 4.59
N LYS A 35 6.35 10.02 5.61
CA LYS A 35 7.82 9.88 5.64
C LYS A 35 8.35 9.02 4.50
N ILE A 36 7.73 7.86 4.24
CA ILE A 36 8.16 7.00 3.13
C ILE A 36 7.92 7.65 1.78
N ILE A 37 6.79 8.34 1.57
CA ILE A 37 6.51 9.10 0.35
C ILE A 37 7.56 10.17 0.12
N LYS A 38 7.91 10.93 1.16
CA LYS A 38 8.96 11.94 1.09
C LYS A 38 10.31 11.33 0.73
N LEU A 39 10.70 10.25 1.40
CA LEU A 39 11.95 9.55 1.12
C LEU A 39 12.02 9.06 -0.33
N ILE A 40 10.93 8.48 -0.84
CA ILE A 40 10.83 8.03 -2.24
C ILE A 40 11.04 9.21 -3.18
N ARG A 41 10.37 10.33 -2.96
CA ARG A 41 10.47 11.53 -3.81
C ARG A 41 11.84 12.18 -3.76
N ASP A 42 12.52 12.14 -2.62
CA ASP A 42 13.85 12.69 -2.44
C ASP A 42 14.95 11.82 -3.10
N GLN A 43 14.74 10.51 -3.18
CA GLN A 43 15.74 9.55 -3.66
C GLN A 43 15.51 9.08 -5.11
N LEU A 44 14.28 9.12 -5.59
CA LEU A 44 13.91 8.59 -6.90
C LEU A 44 13.27 9.65 -7.78
N ILE A 45 13.64 9.63 -9.06
CA ILE A 45 12.96 10.40 -10.10
C ILE A 45 11.87 9.49 -10.70
N LEU A 46 10.64 9.64 -10.20
CA LEU A 46 9.50 8.94 -10.74
C LEU A 46 8.84 9.77 -11.84
N ARG A 47 8.57 9.13 -12.97
CA ARG A 47 7.82 9.72 -14.07
C ARG A 47 6.31 9.53 -13.86
N THR A 48 5.50 10.22 -14.65
CA THR A 48 4.03 10.07 -14.58
C THR A 48 3.53 8.70 -15.04
N ASP A 49 4.35 7.98 -15.82
CA ASP A 49 4.11 6.63 -16.32
C ASP A 49 4.85 5.54 -15.52
N SER A 50 5.54 5.91 -14.44
CA SER A 50 6.19 4.93 -13.55
C SER A 50 5.16 3.98 -12.94
N GLU A 51 5.43 2.68 -13.06
CA GLU A 51 4.57 1.62 -12.53
C GLU A 51 4.90 1.33 -11.07
N ILE A 52 3.90 1.44 -10.21
CA ILE A 52 4.04 1.28 -8.76
C ILE A 52 3.19 0.11 -8.28
N VAL A 53 3.79 -0.77 -7.51
CA VAL A 53 3.09 -1.88 -6.87
C VAL A 53 3.12 -1.71 -5.35
N ILE A 54 1.97 -1.83 -4.69
CA ILE A 54 1.83 -1.75 -3.25
C ILE A 54 1.45 -3.12 -2.71
N PHE A 55 2.31 -3.70 -1.88
CA PHE A 55 2.07 -4.96 -1.17
C PHE A 55 1.42 -4.68 0.18
N GLY A 56 0.40 -5.47 0.53
CA GLY A 56 -0.34 -5.28 1.77
C GLY A 56 -0.95 -3.88 1.84
N GLY A 57 -1.62 -3.50 0.76
CA GLY A 57 -2.09 -2.14 0.58
C GLY A 57 -3.14 -1.69 1.60
N TRP A 58 -3.73 -2.64 2.32
CA TRP A 58 -4.84 -2.38 3.23
C TRP A 58 -5.84 -1.44 2.56
N TYR A 59 -6.27 -0.36 3.20
CA TYR A 59 -7.18 0.61 2.55
C TYR A 59 -6.48 1.62 1.63
N GLY A 60 -5.18 1.43 1.33
CA GLY A 60 -4.43 2.31 0.43
C GLY A 60 -4.09 3.68 0.99
N SER A 61 -4.78 4.12 2.03
CA SER A 61 -4.54 5.37 2.76
C SER A 61 -4.04 6.51 1.85
N ILE A 62 -2.95 7.18 2.25
CA ILE A 62 -2.35 8.26 1.46
C ILE A 62 -1.38 7.77 0.37
N LEU A 63 -1.02 6.48 0.33
CA LEU A 63 -0.14 5.95 -0.71
C LEU A 63 -0.78 6.02 -2.10
N ILE A 64 -2.07 5.68 -2.20
CA ILE A 64 -2.78 5.73 -3.48
C ILE A 64 -2.87 7.16 -4.04
N PRO A 65 -3.27 8.18 -3.28
CA PRO A 65 -3.27 9.55 -3.79
C PRO A 65 -1.88 10.11 -4.13
N ALA A 66 -0.82 9.54 -3.56
CA ALA A 66 0.54 10.04 -3.74
C ALA A 66 1.17 9.68 -5.10
N PHE A 67 0.66 8.63 -5.76
CA PHE A 67 1.22 8.10 -7.01
C PHE A 67 0.13 7.95 -8.08
N LYS A 68 0.50 7.56 -9.31
CA LYS A 68 -0.43 7.53 -10.43
C LYS A 68 -0.71 6.12 -10.97
N GLN A 69 0.27 5.43 -11.48
CA GLN A 69 0.09 4.08 -12.08
C GLN A 69 0.27 3.03 -10.98
N ILE A 70 -0.82 2.62 -10.34
CA ILE A 70 -0.77 1.81 -9.12
C ILE A 70 -1.47 0.48 -9.31
N THR A 71 -0.82 -0.58 -8.84
CA THR A 71 -1.42 -1.87 -8.53
C THR A 71 -1.32 -2.09 -7.03
N ALA A 72 -2.45 -2.26 -6.36
CA ALA A 72 -2.52 -2.51 -4.92
C ALA A 72 -2.99 -3.93 -4.66
N ILE A 73 -2.23 -4.68 -3.86
CA ILE A 73 -2.48 -6.08 -3.57
C ILE A 73 -2.65 -6.26 -2.06
N ASP A 74 -3.72 -6.94 -1.70
CA ASP A 74 -3.96 -7.35 -0.32
C ASP A 74 -4.62 -8.73 -0.31
N ILE A 75 -4.36 -9.51 0.73
CA ILE A 75 -4.93 -10.85 0.88
C ILE A 75 -6.41 -10.80 1.25
N ASP A 76 -6.86 -9.72 1.90
CA ASP A 76 -8.24 -9.58 2.37
C ASP A 76 -9.16 -9.05 1.26
N PRO A 77 -10.08 -9.89 0.74
CA PRO A 77 -11.01 -9.48 -0.32
C PRO A 77 -11.99 -8.39 0.12
N LYS A 78 -12.30 -8.29 1.42
CA LYS A 78 -13.21 -7.26 1.94
C LYS A 78 -12.55 -5.89 1.91
N VAL A 79 -11.26 -5.83 2.29
CA VAL A 79 -10.45 -4.61 2.23
C VAL A 79 -10.33 -4.14 0.79
N ILE A 80 -9.95 -5.03 -0.13
CA ILE A 80 -9.83 -4.74 -1.57
C ILE A 80 -11.16 -4.25 -2.15
N SER A 81 -12.27 -4.91 -1.83
CA SER A 81 -13.59 -4.51 -2.32
C SER A 81 -13.98 -3.11 -1.85
N LYS A 82 -13.76 -2.79 -0.57
CA LYS A 82 -14.04 -1.45 -0.03
C LYS A 82 -13.13 -0.38 -0.61
N ALA A 83 -11.83 -0.66 -0.72
CA ALA A 83 -10.89 0.27 -1.34
C ALA A 83 -11.30 0.59 -2.78
N LYS A 84 -11.59 -0.44 -3.57
CA LYS A 84 -11.93 -0.32 -4.99
C LYS A 84 -13.27 0.38 -5.23
N TYR A 85 -14.33 -0.04 -4.56
CA TYR A 85 -15.70 0.36 -4.93
C TYR A 85 -16.27 1.49 -4.07
N LYS A 86 -15.65 1.79 -2.94
CA LYS A 86 -16.15 2.81 -2.01
C LYS A 86 -15.19 3.99 -1.84
N ILE A 87 -13.91 3.71 -1.53
CA ILE A 87 -12.97 4.76 -1.17
C ILE A 87 -12.33 5.37 -2.43
N PHE A 88 -11.68 4.56 -3.25
CA PHE A 88 -10.91 4.98 -4.44
C PHE A 88 -11.62 4.69 -5.75
N LYS A 89 -12.95 4.68 -5.75
CA LYS A 89 -13.75 4.39 -6.96
C LYS A 89 -13.48 5.30 -8.15
N ASP A 90 -12.98 6.50 -7.89
CA ASP A 90 -12.67 7.52 -8.91
C ASP A 90 -11.17 7.56 -9.26
N TYR A 91 -10.37 6.63 -8.70
CA TYR A 91 -8.94 6.49 -8.96
C TYR A 91 -8.67 5.35 -9.96
N ASN A 92 -7.68 5.56 -10.81
CA ASN A 92 -7.21 4.52 -11.74
C ASN A 92 -6.18 3.62 -11.02
N VAL A 93 -6.68 2.63 -10.29
CA VAL A 93 -5.88 1.67 -9.54
C VAL A 93 -6.34 0.26 -9.85
N ASP A 94 -5.41 -0.64 -10.12
CA ASP A 94 -5.69 -2.07 -10.18
C ASP A 94 -5.64 -2.66 -8.77
N PHE A 95 -6.79 -3.06 -8.25
CA PHE A 95 -6.91 -3.72 -6.95
C PHE A 95 -6.98 -5.23 -7.14
N ILE A 96 -6.08 -5.95 -6.47
CA ILE A 96 -5.95 -7.41 -6.57
C ILE A 96 -6.05 -8.03 -5.16
N SER A 97 -7.00 -8.96 -5.00
CA SER A 97 -7.12 -9.75 -3.77
C SER A 97 -6.37 -11.07 -3.94
N LYS A 98 -5.13 -11.11 -3.47
CA LYS A 98 -4.27 -12.30 -3.48
C LYS A 98 -3.19 -12.21 -2.42
N ASP A 99 -2.64 -13.35 -2.03
CA ASP A 99 -1.39 -13.40 -1.30
C ASP A 99 -0.25 -12.89 -2.20
N VAL A 100 0.55 -11.96 -1.69
CA VAL A 100 1.70 -11.40 -2.41
C VAL A 100 2.73 -12.47 -2.78
N PHE A 101 2.94 -13.45 -1.91
CA PHE A 101 3.91 -14.54 -2.12
C PHE A 101 3.49 -15.51 -3.23
N ASP A 102 2.18 -15.60 -3.50
CA ASP A 102 1.65 -16.39 -4.62
C ASP A 102 1.57 -15.57 -5.91
N TRP A 103 1.23 -14.27 -5.78
CA TRP A 103 0.99 -13.42 -6.95
C TRP A 103 2.27 -12.87 -7.58
N ALA A 104 3.20 -12.39 -6.78
CA ALA A 104 4.33 -11.60 -7.28
C ALA A 104 5.35 -12.43 -8.09
N PRO A 105 5.72 -13.67 -7.70
CA PRO A 105 6.69 -14.45 -8.47
C PRO A 105 6.23 -14.76 -9.90
N ASP A 106 4.93 -14.98 -10.10
CA ASP A 106 4.35 -15.35 -11.39
C ASP A 106 3.81 -14.17 -12.18
N SER A 107 3.88 -12.98 -11.64
CA SER A 107 3.30 -11.78 -12.25
C SER A 107 4.24 -11.15 -13.28
N SER A 108 3.81 -11.11 -14.55
CA SER A 108 4.51 -10.38 -15.60
C SER A 108 4.59 -8.86 -15.31
N ARG A 109 3.68 -8.33 -14.50
CA ARG A 109 3.65 -6.92 -14.09
C ARG A 109 4.86 -6.54 -13.25
N ILE A 110 5.34 -7.44 -12.39
CA ILE A 110 6.52 -7.22 -11.56
C ILE A 110 7.77 -6.89 -12.39
N LYS A 111 7.94 -7.49 -13.55
CA LYS A 111 9.07 -7.22 -14.45
C LYS A 111 9.13 -5.77 -14.94
N ASN A 112 7.98 -5.15 -15.10
CA ASN A 112 7.84 -3.77 -15.60
C ASN A 112 7.60 -2.75 -14.49
N THR A 113 7.66 -3.17 -13.23
CA THR A 113 7.46 -2.30 -12.08
C THR A 113 8.72 -1.47 -11.81
N ASP A 114 8.54 -0.18 -11.56
CA ASP A 114 9.63 0.75 -11.21
C ASP A 114 9.85 0.82 -9.69
N LEU A 115 8.77 0.70 -8.91
CA LEU A 115 8.82 0.81 -7.45
C LEU A 115 7.83 -0.14 -6.79
N ILE A 116 8.31 -0.89 -5.80
CA ILE A 116 7.50 -1.74 -4.93
C ILE A 116 7.49 -1.16 -3.52
N ILE A 117 6.31 -0.87 -3.00
CA ILE A 117 6.11 -0.33 -1.65
C ILE A 117 5.46 -1.39 -0.77
N ASN A 118 5.96 -1.57 0.45
CA ASN A 118 5.31 -2.36 1.48
C ASN A 118 5.43 -1.65 2.83
N THR A 119 4.30 -1.19 3.35
CA THR A 119 4.21 -0.54 4.67
C THR A 119 3.57 -1.44 5.73
N SER A 120 3.50 -2.74 5.46
CA SER A 120 2.89 -3.76 6.32
C SER A 120 3.80 -4.97 6.51
N CYS A 121 5.12 -4.77 6.43
CA CYS A 121 6.10 -5.86 6.53
C CYS A 121 6.00 -6.64 7.85
N GLU A 122 5.59 -5.98 8.93
CA GLU A 122 5.39 -6.60 10.25
C GLU A 122 4.29 -7.66 10.27
N HIS A 123 3.32 -7.56 9.37
CA HIS A 123 2.19 -8.50 9.24
C HIS A 123 2.44 -9.65 8.26
N MET A 124 3.58 -9.65 7.57
CA MET A 124 3.90 -10.59 6.50
C MET A 124 5.11 -11.45 6.84
N PRO A 125 5.26 -12.63 6.20
CA PRO A 125 6.53 -13.32 6.17
C PRO A 125 7.65 -12.41 5.65
N SER A 126 8.90 -12.71 6.03
CA SER A 126 10.04 -11.87 5.60
C SER A 126 10.06 -11.71 4.07
N MET A 127 10.16 -10.47 3.61
CA MET A 127 10.30 -10.14 2.19
C MET A 127 11.54 -10.77 1.53
N LYS A 128 12.55 -11.18 2.33
CA LYS A 128 13.72 -11.94 1.86
C LYS A 128 13.37 -13.31 1.26
N LYS A 129 12.17 -13.84 1.58
CA LYS A 129 11.68 -15.11 1.02
C LYS A 129 11.03 -14.93 -0.35
N LEU A 130 10.81 -13.70 -0.78
CA LEU A 130 10.16 -13.37 -2.03
C LEU A 130 11.22 -13.17 -3.11
N GLU A 131 11.35 -14.15 -3.99
CA GLU A 131 12.23 -14.07 -5.16
C GLU A 131 11.49 -13.42 -6.32
N LEU A 132 11.96 -12.26 -6.78
CA LEU A 132 11.32 -11.48 -7.84
C LEU A 132 12.30 -11.25 -8.99
N ASP A 133 11.83 -11.51 -10.21
CA ASP A 133 12.51 -11.13 -11.45
C ASP A 133 12.14 -9.68 -11.80
N THR A 134 12.81 -8.73 -11.18
CA THR A 134 12.52 -7.30 -11.34
C THR A 134 13.75 -6.43 -11.14
N ASN A 135 13.75 -5.26 -11.78
CA ASN A 135 14.69 -4.17 -11.57
C ASN A 135 14.09 -3.03 -10.74
N ALA A 136 12.93 -3.24 -10.10
CA ALA A 136 12.25 -2.24 -9.30
C ALA A 136 13.08 -1.81 -8.09
N TYR A 137 12.90 -0.57 -7.67
CA TYR A 137 13.29 -0.13 -6.34
C TYR A 137 12.32 -0.66 -5.29
N PHE A 138 12.82 -0.86 -4.07
CA PHE A 138 12.02 -1.34 -2.94
C PHE A 138 11.96 -0.29 -1.84
N ALA A 139 10.76 0.05 -1.40
CA ALA A 139 10.51 0.93 -0.27
C ALA A 139 9.68 0.18 0.78
N PHE A 140 10.35 -0.43 1.75
CA PHE A 140 9.75 -1.27 2.77
C PHE A 140 9.87 -0.62 4.14
N THR A 141 8.78 -0.65 4.91
CA THR A 141 8.78 -0.24 6.31
C THR A 141 8.28 -1.38 7.20
N SER A 142 8.79 -1.42 8.40
CA SER A 142 8.32 -2.25 9.50
C SER A 142 8.43 -1.45 10.80
N ASN A 143 8.01 -2.04 11.91
CA ASN A 143 8.10 -1.43 13.22
C ASN A 143 8.68 -2.41 14.23
N ASN A 144 8.88 -1.97 15.48
CA ASN A 144 9.38 -2.76 16.59
C ASN A 144 8.32 -3.07 17.66
N MET A 145 7.05 -3.03 17.29
CA MET A 145 5.92 -3.25 18.18
C MET A 145 5.60 -4.75 18.28
N TYR A 146 6.44 -5.49 18.99
CA TYR A 146 6.37 -6.96 19.09
C TYR A 146 5.14 -7.49 19.81
N ASP A 147 4.56 -6.69 20.71
CA ASP A 147 3.44 -7.09 21.57
C ASP A 147 2.07 -6.94 20.91
N ILE A 148 2.03 -6.56 19.63
CA ILE A 148 0.77 -6.40 18.89
C ILE A 148 0.46 -7.71 18.15
N GLU A 149 -0.76 -8.21 18.37
CA GLU A 149 -1.27 -9.39 17.66
C GLU A 149 -1.17 -9.22 16.14
N GLY A 150 -0.68 -10.25 15.45
CA GLY A 150 -0.47 -10.24 14.01
C GLY A 150 0.86 -9.60 13.55
N HIS A 151 1.67 -9.05 14.45
CA HIS A 151 3.01 -8.59 14.13
C HIS A 151 4.01 -9.75 14.18
N ILE A 152 4.30 -10.36 13.04
CA ILE A 152 5.15 -11.55 12.94
C ILE A 152 6.57 -11.27 12.44
N ASN A 153 6.84 -10.08 11.96
CA ASN A 153 8.11 -9.72 11.33
C ASN A 153 8.50 -8.27 11.64
N CYS A 154 8.68 -7.97 12.93
CA CYS A 154 9.16 -6.65 13.36
C CYS A 154 10.69 -6.53 13.21
N VAL A 155 11.15 -5.28 13.09
CA VAL A 155 12.59 -4.96 13.11
C VAL A 155 13.08 -4.78 14.55
N SER A 156 14.28 -5.24 14.80
CA SER A 156 14.97 -5.05 16.08
C SER A 156 15.66 -3.68 16.13
#